data_4f25f476e47544a0acbd99bb68b5de0f
#
_entry.id   4f25f476e47544a0acbd99bb68b5de0f
#
_cell.length_a   1.000
_cell.length_b   1.000
_cell.length_c   1.000
_cell.angle_alpha   90.00
_cell.angle_beta   90.00
_cell.angle_gamma   90.00
#
_symmetry.space_group_name_H-M   'P 1'
#
loop_
_entity.id
_entity.type
_entity.pdbx_description
1 polymer ?
#
loop_
_entity_poly.entity_id
_entity_poly.type
_entity_poly.pdbx_seq_one_letter_code
_entity_poly.pdbx_strand_id
1 'polypeptide(L)'
;MKISALKILELNKDYGLIGNLSERELNNPEGSGIDLRVGSVHKIIGDSFLAADGSSRERYSPKVEEIGDVEKEGNKLIVMRPGEYLLVTTIETVHAPSEKIKFDDLFPEGFLIPKVWPRSSLQRGGVSFHATKTDPGYKGQLTFGIKNQSDQEFKFELGARMFNIEFEPVIGEIKRAYAGQHQGGRVTSEGQREVQN
;
A
#
# COMPACT_ATOMS: atom_id res chain seq x y z
N MET A 1 -13.51 7.31 -13.55
CA MET A 1 -14.73 6.81 -12.87
C MET A 1 -14.33 6.44 -11.46
N LYS A 2 -15.15 6.71 -10.45
CA LYS A 2 -14.91 6.35 -9.05
C LYS A 2 -15.88 5.24 -8.64
N ILE A 3 -15.37 4.27 -7.89
CA ILE A 3 -16.18 3.19 -7.32
C ILE A 3 -16.48 3.58 -5.86
N SER A 4 -17.74 3.51 -5.44
CA SER A 4 -18.10 3.85 -4.06
C SER A 4 -17.57 2.83 -3.06
N ALA A 5 -17.39 3.22 -1.81
CA ALA A 5 -16.94 2.32 -0.74
C ALA A 5 -17.87 1.10 -0.59
N LEU A 6 -19.20 1.30 -0.68
CA LEU A 6 -20.17 0.18 -0.64
C LEU A 6 -19.97 -0.79 -1.81
N LYS A 7 -19.71 -0.27 -3.03
CA LYS A 7 -19.45 -1.14 -4.19
C LYS A 7 -18.12 -1.87 -4.07
N ILE A 8 -17.10 -1.24 -3.47
CA ILE A 8 -15.83 -1.92 -3.14
C ILE A 8 -16.09 -3.09 -2.20
N LEU A 9 -16.91 -2.91 -1.15
CA LEU A 9 -17.25 -4.00 -0.22
C LEU A 9 -18.08 -5.11 -0.87
N GLU A 10 -18.98 -4.77 -1.81
CA GLU A 10 -19.71 -5.77 -2.61
C GLU A 10 -18.74 -6.61 -3.44
N LEU A 11 -17.90 -5.97 -4.25
CA LEU A 11 -16.87 -6.62 -5.06
C LEU A 11 -15.86 -7.41 -4.21
N ASN A 12 -15.60 -6.95 -3.00
CA ASN A 12 -14.70 -7.65 -2.07
C ASN A 12 -15.22 -9.04 -1.68
N LYS A 13 -16.53 -9.23 -1.61
CA LYS A 13 -17.13 -10.55 -1.32
C LYS A 13 -16.85 -11.55 -2.42
N ASP A 14 -16.85 -11.10 -3.67
CA ASP A 14 -16.70 -11.96 -4.84
C ASP A 14 -15.22 -12.16 -5.22
N TYR A 15 -14.40 -11.12 -5.08
CA TYR A 15 -13.03 -11.09 -5.61
C TYR A 15 -11.94 -10.98 -4.54
N GLY A 16 -12.29 -10.81 -3.27
CA GLY A 16 -11.32 -10.71 -2.17
C GLY A 16 -10.34 -9.56 -2.33
N LEU A 17 -10.81 -8.37 -2.71
CA LEU A 17 -9.99 -7.19 -3.01
C LEU A 17 -9.18 -6.68 -1.82
N ILE A 18 -9.74 -6.77 -0.61
CA ILE A 18 -9.10 -6.32 0.63
C ILE A 18 -9.35 -7.35 1.72
N GLY A 19 -8.29 -7.90 2.28
CA GLY A 19 -8.34 -8.76 3.46
C GLY A 19 -8.09 -7.97 4.75
N ASN A 20 -8.46 -8.54 5.88
CA ASN A 20 -8.26 -8.00 7.24
C ASN A 20 -8.91 -6.62 7.49
N LEU A 21 -10.02 -6.33 6.81
CA LEU A 21 -10.77 -5.09 7.01
C LEU A 21 -11.20 -4.93 8.47
N SER A 22 -11.14 -3.69 8.98
CA SER A 22 -11.66 -3.39 10.30
C SER A 22 -13.20 -3.45 10.31
N GLU A 23 -13.77 -3.77 11.47
CA GLU A 23 -15.24 -3.75 11.66
C GLU A 23 -15.86 -2.39 11.31
N ARG A 24 -15.13 -1.31 11.58
CA ARG A 24 -15.58 0.04 11.21
C ARG A 24 -15.79 0.18 9.71
N GLU A 25 -14.83 -0.28 8.90
CA GLU A 25 -14.93 -0.20 7.44
C GLU A 25 -15.99 -1.14 6.87
N LEU A 26 -16.21 -2.28 7.51
CA LEU A 26 -17.28 -3.21 7.13
C LEU A 26 -18.68 -2.65 7.42
N ASN A 27 -18.85 -1.95 8.53
CA ASN A 27 -20.16 -1.50 9.02
C ASN A 27 -20.51 -0.07 8.63
N ASN A 28 -19.52 0.81 8.45
CA ASN A 28 -19.75 2.23 8.17
C ASN A 28 -18.68 2.82 7.25
N PRO A 29 -18.54 2.33 6.01
CA PRO A 29 -17.62 2.89 5.04
C PRO A 29 -18.07 4.28 4.58
N GLU A 30 -17.12 5.16 4.28
CA GLU A 30 -17.40 6.54 3.88
C GLU A 30 -16.96 6.82 2.43
N GLY A 31 -17.87 7.40 1.64
CA GLY A 31 -17.54 7.96 0.34
C GLY A 31 -17.11 6.94 -0.72
N SER A 32 -15.92 7.14 -1.28
CA SER A 32 -15.39 6.35 -2.40
C SER A 32 -14.17 5.51 -2.05
N GLY A 33 -13.79 5.42 -0.79
CA GLY A 33 -12.61 4.68 -0.38
C GLY A 33 -12.78 3.98 0.97
N ILE A 34 -11.83 3.13 1.27
CA ILE A 34 -11.74 2.35 2.51
C ILE A 34 -10.49 2.78 3.26
N ASP A 35 -10.58 3.02 4.56
CA ASP A 35 -9.42 3.36 5.37
C ASP A 35 -8.55 2.13 5.65
N LEU A 36 -7.24 2.30 5.49
CA LEU A 36 -6.23 1.29 5.81
C LEU A 36 -5.42 1.71 7.04
N ARG A 37 -5.03 0.69 7.82
CA ARG A 37 -4.34 0.85 9.09
C ARG A 37 -2.85 0.52 8.95
N VAL A 38 -2.03 1.20 9.75
CA VAL A 38 -0.58 0.90 9.86
C VAL A 38 -0.38 -0.45 10.53
N GLY A 39 0.34 -1.36 9.86
CA GLY A 39 0.74 -2.68 10.37
C GLY A 39 2.11 -2.63 11.03
N SER A 40 3.16 -2.53 10.23
CA SER A 40 4.53 -2.45 10.70
C SER A 40 5.23 -1.19 10.23
N VAL A 41 6.29 -0.81 10.93
CA VAL A 41 7.07 0.39 10.66
C VAL A 41 8.55 0.04 10.61
N HIS A 42 9.23 0.50 9.58
CA HIS A 42 10.63 0.17 9.31
C HIS A 42 11.46 1.42 9.04
N LYS A 43 12.68 1.41 9.57
CA LYS A 43 13.71 2.40 9.31
C LYS A 43 14.69 1.89 8.27
N ILE A 44 15.04 2.71 7.30
CA ILE A 44 16.06 2.39 6.31
C ILE A 44 17.45 2.47 6.95
N ILE A 45 18.23 1.40 6.87
CA ILE A 45 19.58 1.30 7.43
C ILE A 45 20.65 0.90 6.42
N GLY A 46 20.32 0.78 5.14
CA GLY A 46 21.23 0.41 4.07
C GLY A 46 21.05 1.28 2.83
N ASP A 47 21.90 1.07 1.85
CA ASP A 47 21.84 1.68 0.53
C ASP A 47 20.90 0.92 -0.40
N SER A 48 20.64 1.50 -1.56
CA SER A 48 19.86 0.91 -2.64
C SER A 48 20.51 1.16 -3.99
N PHE A 49 20.21 0.31 -4.98
CA PHE A 49 20.77 0.42 -6.32
C PHE A 49 19.77 -0.01 -7.38
N LEU A 50 19.78 0.71 -8.50
CA LEU A 50 19.01 0.40 -9.70
C LEU A 50 19.93 0.49 -10.91
N ALA A 51 20.18 -0.64 -11.56
CA ALA A 51 20.96 -0.66 -12.81
C ALA A 51 20.10 -0.19 -14.00
N ALA A 52 20.77 0.39 -15.00
CA ALA A 52 20.13 0.76 -16.25
C ALA A 52 19.72 -0.49 -17.06
N ASP A 53 18.67 -0.36 -17.87
CA ASP A 53 18.34 -1.36 -18.89
C ASP A 53 19.49 -1.49 -19.89
N GLY A 54 19.79 -2.72 -20.28
CA GLY A 54 20.94 -3.02 -21.16
C GLY A 54 22.23 -3.34 -20.42
N SER A 55 22.28 -3.19 -19.09
CA SER A 55 23.33 -3.70 -18.21
C SER A 55 22.93 -5.02 -17.57
N SER A 56 23.39 -5.31 -16.36
CA SER A 56 22.99 -6.50 -15.60
C SER A 56 21.52 -6.53 -15.19
N ARG A 57 20.80 -5.39 -15.27
CA ARG A 57 19.45 -5.19 -14.68
C ARG A 57 19.39 -5.53 -13.20
N GLU A 58 20.53 -5.48 -12.54
CA GLU A 58 20.58 -5.70 -11.09
C GLU A 58 19.93 -4.55 -10.34
N ARG A 59 19.25 -4.92 -9.28
CA ARG A 59 18.73 -3.97 -8.30
C ARG A 59 18.74 -4.56 -6.91
N TYR A 60 18.78 -3.71 -5.93
CA TYR A 60 18.43 -4.06 -4.56
C TYR A 60 17.80 -2.85 -3.88
N SER A 61 16.85 -3.11 -3.02
CA SER A 61 16.30 -2.14 -2.08
C SER A 61 16.99 -2.29 -0.72
N PRO A 62 16.98 -1.26 0.12
CA PRO A 62 17.84 -1.21 1.29
C PRO A 62 17.49 -2.26 2.33
N LYS A 63 18.43 -2.52 3.23
CA LYS A 63 18.14 -3.17 4.50
C LYS A 63 17.27 -2.24 5.34
N VAL A 64 16.37 -2.84 6.11
CA VAL A 64 15.51 -2.11 7.02
C VAL A 64 15.59 -2.70 8.43
N GLU A 65 15.34 -1.86 9.41
CA GLU A 65 15.14 -2.22 10.81
C GLU A 65 13.66 -2.05 11.14
N GLU A 66 13.01 -3.12 11.58
CA GLU A 66 11.63 -3.06 12.08
C GLU A 66 11.64 -2.37 13.44
N ILE A 67 10.97 -1.23 13.55
CA ILE A 67 10.87 -0.43 14.78
C ILE A 67 9.50 -0.56 15.46
N GLY A 68 8.57 -1.25 14.85
CA GLY A 68 7.25 -1.58 15.41
C GLY A 68 6.44 -2.48 14.49
N ASP A 69 5.65 -3.37 15.11
CA ASP A 69 4.74 -4.29 14.44
C ASP A 69 3.50 -4.49 15.32
N VAL A 70 2.32 -4.21 14.76
CA VAL A 70 1.05 -4.28 15.49
C VAL A 70 0.73 -5.68 16.01
N GLU A 71 1.14 -6.72 15.31
CA GLU A 71 0.89 -8.11 15.73
C GLU A 71 1.74 -8.50 16.94
N LYS A 72 2.93 -7.90 17.08
CA LYS A 72 3.86 -8.18 18.18
C LYS A 72 3.67 -7.26 19.39
N GLU A 73 3.33 -6.01 19.14
CA GLU A 73 3.42 -4.93 20.14
C GLU A 73 2.10 -4.18 20.38
N GLY A 74 1.02 -4.60 19.71
CA GLY A 74 -0.28 -3.89 19.78
C GLY A 74 -0.18 -2.44 19.31
N ASN A 75 -0.91 -1.55 19.97
CA ASN A 75 -0.97 -0.13 19.62
C ASN A 75 0.24 0.67 20.14
N LYS A 76 1.45 0.18 19.92
CA LYS A 76 2.69 0.88 20.31
C LYS A 76 2.76 2.28 19.67
N LEU A 77 3.15 3.26 20.46
CA LEU A 77 3.40 4.62 20.01
C LEU A 77 4.71 4.69 19.19
N ILE A 78 4.62 5.20 17.99
CA ILE A 78 5.75 5.53 17.12
C ILE A 78 5.95 7.05 17.12
N VAL A 79 7.19 7.49 17.32
CA VAL A 79 7.58 8.89 17.28
C VAL A 79 8.48 9.12 16.06
N MET A 80 8.02 9.95 15.16
CA MET A 80 8.72 10.31 13.94
C MET A 80 9.32 11.71 14.08
N ARG A 81 10.64 11.80 14.09
CA ARG A 81 11.39 13.05 14.28
C ARG A 81 11.34 13.92 13.01
N PRO A 82 11.60 15.24 13.14
CA PRO A 82 11.79 16.11 11.97
C PRO A 82 12.78 15.54 10.96
N GLY A 83 12.38 15.51 9.67
CA GLY A 83 13.21 15.03 8.57
C GLY A 83 13.28 13.49 8.45
N GLU A 84 12.77 12.72 9.40
CA GLU A 84 12.83 11.26 9.39
C GLU A 84 11.95 10.68 8.28
N TYR A 85 12.47 9.65 7.61
CA TYR A 85 11.77 8.87 6.59
C TYR A 85 11.60 7.43 7.08
N LEU A 86 10.37 6.94 7.04
CA LEU A 86 10.01 5.59 7.45
C LEU A 86 9.26 4.87 6.33
N LEU A 87 9.43 3.55 6.26
CA LEU A 87 8.55 2.68 5.49
C LEU A 87 7.49 2.12 6.43
N VAL A 88 6.23 2.16 5.99
CA VAL A 88 5.09 1.64 6.76
C VAL A 88 4.30 0.65 5.91
N THR A 89 3.89 -0.46 6.52
CA THR A 89 3.02 -1.44 5.86
C THR A 89 1.58 -1.27 6.32
N THR A 90 0.65 -1.83 5.55
CA THR A 90 -0.77 -1.93 5.96
C THR A 90 -1.01 -3.20 6.80
N ILE A 91 -2.02 -3.19 7.69
CA ILE A 91 -2.58 -4.41 8.28
C ILE A 91 -3.36 -5.17 7.19
N GLU A 92 -4.09 -4.43 6.39
CA GLU A 92 -4.89 -4.97 5.31
C GLU A 92 -4.01 -5.54 4.21
N THR A 93 -4.43 -6.67 3.66
CA THR A 93 -3.88 -7.20 2.40
C THR A 93 -4.73 -6.70 1.24
N VAL A 94 -4.09 -6.36 0.13
CA VAL A 94 -4.76 -5.84 -1.07
C VAL A 94 -4.54 -6.80 -2.22
N HIS A 95 -5.59 -7.05 -2.99
CA HIS A 95 -5.57 -7.88 -4.17
C HIS A 95 -6.11 -7.08 -5.37
N ALA A 96 -5.28 -6.89 -6.37
CA ALA A 96 -5.67 -6.41 -7.68
C ALA A 96 -5.78 -7.63 -8.62
N PRO A 97 -6.98 -8.08 -9.00
CA PRO A 97 -7.15 -9.29 -9.80
C PRO A 97 -6.34 -9.24 -11.09
N SER A 98 -5.73 -10.36 -11.47
CA SER A 98 -4.98 -10.52 -12.74
C SER A 98 -5.86 -10.69 -13.96
N GLU A 99 -7.14 -10.89 -13.75
CA GLU A 99 -8.19 -11.09 -14.75
C GLU A 99 -9.19 -9.96 -14.74
N LYS A 100 -9.93 -9.79 -15.82
CA LYS A 100 -11.03 -8.84 -15.88
C LYS A 100 -12.15 -9.29 -14.94
N ILE A 101 -12.72 -8.34 -14.23
CA ILE A 101 -13.87 -8.57 -13.36
C ILE A 101 -15.06 -7.75 -13.84
N LYS A 102 -16.25 -8.20 -13.52
CA LYS A 102 -17.49 -7.46 -13.74
C LYS A 102 -17.76 -6.56 -12.55
N PHE A 103 -17.71 -5.25 -12.72
CA PHE A 103 -17.95 -4.31 -11.63
C PHE A 103 -19.28 -3.58 -11.70
N ASP A 104 -19.94 -3.59 -12.85
CA ASP A 104 -21.27 -2.96 -13.03
C ASP A 104 -21.91 -3.48 -14.31
N ASP A 105 -23.24 -3.31 -14.45
CA ASP A 105 -23.98 -3.69 -15.68
C ASP A 105 -23.75 -2.68 -16.82
N LEU A 106 -23.39 -1.43 -16.49
CA LEU A 106 -23.06 -0.38 -17.47
C LEU A 106 -21.64 -0.51 -18.02
N PHE A 107 -20.75 -1.20 -17.28
CA PHE A 107 -19.36 -1.40 -17.65
C PHE A 107 -19.06 -2.89 -17.57
N PRO A 108 -19.06 -3.59 -18.70
CA PRO A 108 -19.18 -5.05 -18.70
C PRO A 108 -18.03 -5.76 -17.98
N GLU A 109 -16.79 -5.42 -18.27
CA GLU A 109 -15.63 -6.03 -17.63
C GLU A 109 -14.38 -5.17 -17.77
N GLY A 110 -13.48 -5.27 -16.79
CA GLY A 110 -12.17 -4.60 -16.81
C GLY A 110 -11.28 -5.08 -15.67
N PHE A 111 -10.01 -4.72 -15.74
CA PHE A 111 -9.13 -4.91 -14.60
C PHE A 111 -9.44 -3.85 -13.56
N LEU A 112 -9.15 -4.16 -12.31
CA LEU A 112 -9.36 -3.24 -11.20
C LEU A 112 -8.03 -3.04 -10.46
N ILE A 113 -7.61 -1.79 -10.31
CA ILE A 113 -6.36 -1.47 -9.59
C ILE A 113 -6.64 -0.59 -8.38
N PRO A 114 -5.93 -0.80 -7.28
CA PRO A 114 -6.01 0.08 -6.13
C PRO A 114 -5.21 1.36 -6.35
N LYS A 115 -5.70 2.46 -5.77
CA LYS A 115 -5.03 3.74 -5.64
C LYS A 115 -5.12 4.21 -4.21
N VAL A 116 -3.99 4.57 -3.62
CA VAL A 116 -3.96 4.93 -2.20
C VAL A 116 -3.62 6.40 -2.02
N TRP A 117 -4.35 7.01 -1.11
CA TRP A 117 -4.20 8.40 -0.68
C TRP A 117 -3.84 8.46 0.81
N PRO A 118 -3.08 9.48 1.24
CA PRO A 118 -2.95 9.76 2.66
C PRO A 118 -4.27 10.32 3.21
N ARG A 119 -4.59 10.03 4.44
CA ARG A 119 -5.64 10.77 5.13
C ARG A 119 -5.20 12.21 5.39
N SER A 120 -6.15 13.14 5.39
CA SER A 120 -5.88 14.57 5.56
C SER A 120 -5.15 14.92 6.88
N SER A 121 -5.33 14.11 7.93
CA SER A 121 -4.61 14.25 9.20
C SER A 121 -3.10 14.05 9.05
N LEU A 122 -2.66 13.14 8.18
CA LEU A 122 -1.24 12.92 7.91
C LEU A 122 -0.61 14.16 7.29
N GLN A 123 -1.24 14.68 6.23
CA GLN A 123 -0.78 15.90 5.55
C GLN A 123 -0.78 17.13 6.47
N ARG A 124 -1.85 17.30 7.28
CA ARG A 124 -1.96 18.41 8.23
C ARG A 124 -0.96 18.31 9.39
N GLY A 125 -0.50 17.10 9.71
CA GLY A 125 0.60 16.85 10.64
C GLY A 125 1.99 17.11 10.05
N GLY A 126 2.09 17.62 8.81
CA GLY A 126 3.36 17.90 8.14
C GLY A 126 4.06 16.67 7.60
N VAL A 127 3.36 15.57 7.42
CA VAL A 127 3.95 14.31 6.91
C VAL A 127 3.60 14.12 5.44
N SER A 128 4.62 14.02 4.59
CA SER A 128 4.47 13.66 3.19
C SER A 128 4.31 12.14 3.03
N PHE A 129 3.55 11.76 2.01
CA PHE A 129 3.23 10.38 1.67
C PHE A 129 3.78 10.01 0.30
N HIS A 130 4.43 8.87 0.22
CA HIS A 130 5.03 8.34 -1.00
C HIS A 130 4.46 6.96 -1.29
N ALA A 131 3.61 6.88 -2.30
CA ALA A 131 3.03 5.64 -2.80
C ALA A 131 3.50 5.36 -4.22
N THR A 132 3.46 4.10 -4.60
CA THR A 132 3.67 3.65 -5.96
C THR A 132 2.37 3.09 -6.54
N LYS A 133 2.34 2.90 -7.83
CA LYS A 133 1.23 2.26 -8.53
C LYS A 133 1.20 0.76 -8.18
N THR A 134 0.01 0.22 -8.02
CA THR A 134 -0.23 -1.22 -7.88
C THR A 134 -0.90 -1.73 -9.16
N ASP A 135 -0.30 -2.70 -9.82
CA ASP A 135 -0.79 -3.25 -11.07
C ASP A 135 -1.68 -4.50 -10.87
N PRO A 136 -2.52 -4.85 -11.86
CA PRO A 136 -3.27 -6.11 -11.86
C PRO A 136 -2.35 -7.32 -11.66
N GLY A 137 -2.75 -8.23 -10.78
CA GLY A 137 -1.95 -9.39 -10.37
C GLY A 137 -1.22 -9.23 -9.04
N TYR A 138 -1.14 -8.02 -8.48
CA TYR A 138 -0.57 -7.82 -7.14
C TYR A 138 -1.48 -8.38 -6.06
N LYS A 139 -0.87 -9.05 -5.08
CA LYS A 139 -1.55 -9.49 -3.86
C LYS A 139 -0.59 -9.42 -2.66
N GLY A 140 -0.98 -8.71 -1.60
CA GLY A 140 -0.18 -8.59 -0.38
C GLY A 140 -0.48 -7.31 0.39
N GLN A 141 0.24 -7.10 1.49
CA GLN A 141 0.25 -5.82 2.19
C GLN A 141 0.90 -4.75 1.32
N LEU A 142 0.47 -3.51 1.45
CA LEU A 142 1.10 -2.38 0.77
C LEU A 142 2.16 -1.75 1.65
N THR A 143 3.25 -1.32 1.04
CA THR A 143 4.32 -0.58 1.71
C THR A 143 4.39 0.84 1.17
N PHE A 144 4.42 1.82 2.07
CA PHE A 144 4.48 3.24 1.74
C PHE A 144 5.66 3.91 2.41
N GLY A 145 6.22 4.92 1.76
CA GLY A 145 7.15 5.85 2.38
C GLY A 145 6.38 7.00 3.05
N ILE A 146 6.77 7.36 4.26
CA ILE A 146 6.30 8.59 4.91
C ILE A 146 7.50 9.40 5.38
N LYS A 147 7.44 10.74 5.25
CA LYS A 147 8.50 11.63 5.70
C LYS A 147 7.94 12.79 6.50
N ASN A 148 8.46 13.01 7.69
CA ASN A 148 8.12 14.19 8.48
C ASN A 148 8.82 15.42 7.89
N GLN A 149 8.05 16.31 7.27
CA GLN A 149 8.52 17.55 6.66
C GLN A 149 8.47 18.73 7.62
N SER A 150 7.81 18.55 8.79
CA SER A 150 7.70 19.60 9.80
C SER A 150 8.95 19.67 10.69
N ASP A 151 9.07 20.71 11.47
CA ASP A 151 10.09 20.91 12.52
C ASP A 151 9.66 20.33 13.89
N GLN A 152 8.47 19.70 13.96
CA GLN A 152 7.92 19.09 15.16
C GLN A 152 7.88 17.56 15.03
N GLU A 153 7.83 16.85 16.16
CA GLU A 153 7.59 15.41 16.16
C GLU A 153 6.18 15.09 15.68
N PHE A 154 6.07 14.10 14.81
CA PHE A 154 4.80 13.49 14.46
C PHE A 154 4.65 12.15 15.19
N LYS A 155 3.54 11.97 15.91
CA LYS A 155 3.28 10.78 16.73
C LYS A 155 2.07 10.04 16.22
N PHE A 156 2.17 8.71 16.14
CA PHE A 156 1.05 7.85 15.78
C PHE A 156 1.19 6.48 16.46
N GLU A 157 0.08 5.80 16.65
CA GLU A 157 0.06 4.43 17.15
C GLU A 157 0.02 3.42 15.99
N LEU A 158 0.62 2.27 16.17
CA LEU A 158 0.38 1.12 15.29
C LEU A 158 -1.11 0.81 15.28
N GLY A 159 -1.65 0.40 14.14
CA GLY A 159 -3.10 0.24 13.96
C GLY A 159 -3.86 1.54 13.65
N ALA A 160 -3.21 2.71 13.68
CA ALA A 160 -3.85 3.96 13.28
C ALA A 160 -4.25 3.96 11.79
N ARG A 161 -5.42 4.52 11.47
CA ARG A 161 -5.86 4.71 10.08
C ARG A 161 -5.14 5.91 9.48
N MET A 162 -4.21 5.65 8.57
CA MET A 162 -3.38 6.68 7.95
C MET A 162 -3.60 6.83 6.44
N PHE A 163 -4.17 5.83 5.80
CA PHE A 163 -4.34 5.76 4.35
C PHE A 163 -5.78 5.49 3.98
N ASN A 164 -6.15 5.85 2.75
CA ASN A 164 -7.46 5.55 2.17
C ASN A 164 -7.25 4.94 0.79
N ILE A 165 -7.81 3.77 0.55
CA ILE A 165 -7.72 3.05 -0.72
C ILE A 165 -8.99 3.21 -1.53
N GLU A 166 -8.83 3.58 -2.79
CA GLU A 166 -9.86 3.59 -3.83
C GLU A 166 -9.52 2.50 -4.85
N PHE A 167 -10.51 2.08 -5.62
CA PHE A 167 -10.28 1.22 -6.77
C PHE A 167 -10.73 1.91 -8.05
N GLU A 168 -9.91 1.77 -9.10
CA GLU A 168 -10.15 2.36 -10.41
C GLU A 168 -10.14 1.26 -11.49
N PRO A 169 -11.08 1.29 -12.44
CA PRO A 169 -11.07 0.35 -13.56
C PRO A 169 -9.98 0.69 -14.56
N VAL A 170 -9.35 -0.32 -15.11
CA VAL A 170 -8.43 -0.23 -16.24
C VAL A 170 -9.13 -0.75 -17.48
N ILE A 171 -9.27 0.13 -18.47
CA ILE A 171 -9.92 -0.18 -19.75
C ILE A 171 -8.89 -0.72 -20.73
N GLY A 172 -9.24 -1.79 -21.43
CA GLY A 172 -8.40 -2.41 -22.45
C GLY A 172 -7.78 -3.72 -22.00
N GLU A 173 -6.77 -4.18 -22.75
CA GLU A 173 -6.03 -5.40 -22.44
C GLU A 173 -4.69 -5.08 -21.76
N ILE A 174 -4.27 -5.94 -20.84
CA ILE A 174 -2.92 -5.92 -20.30
C ILE A 174 -2.11 -7.08 -20.93
N LYS A 175 -0.88 -6.80 -21.29
CA LYS A 175 0.00 -7.83 -21.87
C LYS A 175 0.48 -8.82 -20.80
N ARG A 176 0.67 -8.35 -19.57
CA ARG A 176 1.26 -9.12 -18.47
C ARG A 176 0.74 -8.61 -17.13
N ALA A 177 0.29 -9.52 -16.28
CA ALA A 177 -0.03 -9.22 -14.90
C ALA A 177 1.25 -9.02 -14.07
N TYR A 178 1.13 -8.35 -12.92
CA TYR A 178 2.25 -8.13 -12.01
C TYR A 178 2.81 -9.45 -11.48
N ALA A 179 4.12 -9.60 -11.63
CA ALA A 179 4.90 -10.73 -11.10
C ALA A 179 6.25 -10.23 -10.55
N GLY A 180 6.23 -9.03 -9.95
CA GLY A 180 7.43 -8.36 -9.45
C GLY A 180 7.85 -8.83 -8.05
N GLN A 181 9.02 -8.37 -7.62
CA GLN A 181 9.67 -8.78 -6.36
C GLN A 181 8.91 -8.41 -5.08
N HIS A 182 7.95 -7.47 -5.14
CA HIS A 182 7.15 -7.06 -3.98
C HIS A 182 5.81 -7.83 -3.86
N GLN A 183 5.66 -8.89 -4.65
CA GLN A 183 4.52 -9.79 -4.50
C GLN A 183 4.48 -10.40 -3.09
N GLY A 184 3.29 -10.49 -2.50
CA GLY A 184 3.12 -11.00 -1.13
C GLY A 184 3.34 -9.95 -0.02
N GLY A 185 3.59 -8.67 -0.36
CA GLY A 185 3.76 -7.61 0.64
C GLY A 185 5.19 -7.44 1.16
N ARG A 186 6.18 -7.90 0.39
CA ARG A 186 7.60 -7.74 0.75
C ARG A 186 7.98 -6.27 0.87
N VAL A 187 8.51 -5.86 2.02
CA VAL A 187 8.90 -4.46 2.30
C VAL A 187 10.09 -4.05 1.43
N THR A 188 11.20 -4.80 1.51
CA THR A 188 12.42 -4.55 0.73
C THR A 188 13.10 -5.86 0.33
N SER A 189 14.19 -5.80 -0.46
CA SER A 189 15.03 -6.96 -0.76
C SER A 189 16.11 -7.22 0.29
N GLU A 190 16.12 -6.48 1.39
CA GLU A 190 17.09 -6.59 2.48
C GLU A 190 18.56 -6.49 1.99
N GLY A 191 18.81 -5.65 1.01
CA GLY A 191 20.12 -5.49 0.38
C GLY A 191 20.54 -6.64 -0.53
N GLN A 192 19.67 -7.62 -0.78
CA GLN A 192 19.96 -8.72 -1.70
C GLN A 192 19.81 -8.24 -3.13
N ARG A 193 20.83 -8.53 -3.96
CA ARG A 193 20.80 -8.24 -5.39
C ARG A 193 19.84 -9.18 -6.10
N GLU A 194 19.00 -8.61 -6.93
CA GLU A 194 18.02 -9.33 -7.75
C GLU A 194 18.06 -8.78 -9.17
N VAL A 195 17.79 -9.65 -10.15
CA VAL A 195 17.64 -9.23 -11.54
C VAL A 195 16.20 -8.78 -11.76
N GLN A 196 16.04 -7.64 -12.41
CA GLN A 196 14.72 -7.10 -12.75
C GLN A 196 14.11 -7.90 -13.91
N ASN A 197 12.93 -8.43 -13.74
CA ASN A 197 12.17 -9.19 -14.75
C ASN A 197 11.52 -8.29 -15.81
#